data_b2dbbbe482fb52f5f6f16c81628870ab
#
_entry.id   b2dbbbe482fb52f5f6f16c81628870ab
#
_cell.length_a   1.000
_cell.length_b   1.000
_cell.length_c   1.000
_cell.angle_alpha   90.00
_cell.angle_beta   90.00
_cell.angle_gamma   90.00
#
_symmetry.space_group_name_H-M   'P 1'
#
loop_
_entity.id
_entity.type
_entity.pdbx_description
1 polymer ?
#
loop_
_entity_poly.entity_id
_entity_poly.type
_entity_poly.pdbx_seq_one_letter_code
_entity_poly.pdbx_strand_id
1 'polypeptide(L)' 'MSENIVLTSVNERGIAEVILNRPERNNAYNGDMIIELIKSFESLYKNNSVRVVLIKGNGKHFQAGADLQWLKEIG' A
#
# COMPACT_ATOMS: atom_id res chain seq x y z
N MET A 1 -2.49 -18.92 3.79
CA MET A 1 -1.49 -18.02 3.17
C MET A 1 -2.00 -16.59 3.26
N SER A 2 -1.21 -15.72 3.78
CA SER A 2 -1.62 -14.33 3.91
C SER A 2 -1.54 -13.62 2.56
N GLU A 3 -2.54 -12.78 2.28
CA GLU A 3 -2.51 -11.94 1.10
C GLU A 3 -1.54 -10.79 1.31
N ASN A 4 -1.03 -10.26 0.20
CA ASN A 4 -0.21 -9.06 0.28
C ASN A 4 -1.08 -7.87 0.67
N ILE A 5 -0.64 -7.11 1.67
CA ILE A 5 -1.37 -5.95 2.16
C ILE A 5 -1.12 -4.70 1.32
N VAL A 6 -0.14 -4.76 0.42
CA VAL A 6 0.09 -3.73 -0.58
C VAL A 6 0.34 -4.44 -1.91
N LEU A 7 -0.41 -4.04 -2.92
CA LEU A 7 -0.27 -4.58 -4.27
C LEU A 7 0.34 -3.50 -5.16
N THR A 8 1.32 -3.88 -5.98
CA THR A 8 2.01 -2.93 -6.84
C THR A 8 2.08 -3.47 -8.26
N SER A 9 1.76 -2.63 -9.22
CA SER A 9 1.86 -2.99 -10.63
C SER A 9 2.25 -1.78 -11.46
N VAL A 10 2.81 -2.03 -12.65
CA VAL A 10 3.17 -0.98 -13.60
C VAL A 10 2.69 -1.44 -14.97
N ASN A 11 1.94 -0.59 -15.67
CA ASN A 11 1.50 -0.94 -17.01
C ASN A 11 2.49 -0.41 -18.06
N GLU A 12 2.23 -0.74 -19.33
CA GLU A 12 3.13 -0.37 -20.42
C GLU A 12 3.18 1.12 -20.72
N ARG A 13 2.21 1.89 -20.19
CA ARG A 13 2.20 3.34 -20.33
C ARG A 13 3.03 4.05 -19.26
N GLY A 14 3.59 3.28 -18.33
CA GLY A 14 4.34 3.84 -17.23
C GLY A 14 3.48 4.30 -16.07
N ILE A 15 2.23 3.84 -16.00
CA ILE A 15 1.34 4.13 -14.87
C ILE A 15 1.49 3.01 -13.87
N ALA A 16 1.96 3.35 -12.68
CA ALA A 16 2.07 2.42 -11.57
C ALA A 16 0.83 2.54 -10.69
N GLU A 17 0.40 1.41 -10.15
CA GLU A 17 -0.67 1.40 -9.13
C GLU A 17 -0.12 0.81 -7.86
N VAL A 18 -0.35 1.51 -6.76
CA VAL A 18 -0.05 1.01 -5.41
C VAL A 18 -1.41 0.90 -4.72
N ILE A 19 -1.78 -0.32 -4.37
CA ILE A 19 -3.11 -0.60 -3.84
C ILE A 19 -3.00 -1.04 -2.39
N LEU A 20 -3.65 -0.30 -1.51
CA LEU A 20 -3.76 -0.67 -0.11
C LEU A 20 -4.78 -1.82 -0.04
N ASN A 21 -4.35 -2.98 0.44
CA ASN A 21 -5.15 -4.20 0.37
C ASN A 21 -5.41 -4.78 1.74
N ARG A 22 -6.05 -3.97 2.56
CA ARG A 22 -6.46 -4.38 3.91
C ARG A 22 -7.91 -3.93 4.15
N PRO A 23 -8.84 -4.33 3.24
CA PRO A 23 -10.22 -3.83 3.29
C PRO A 23 -10.97 -4.23 4.56
N GLU A 24 -10.62 -5.35 5.17
CA GLU A 24 -11.25 -5.81 6.41
C GLU A 24 -10.95 -4.87 7.59
N ARG A 25 -9.94 -4.03 7.46
CA ARG A 25 -9.57 -3.01 8.45
C ARG A 25 -9.65 -1.61 7.86
N ASN A 26 -10.45 -1.44 6.80
CA ASN A 26 -10.62 -0.15 6.09
C ASN A 26 -9.29 0.46 5.67
N ASN A 27 -8.32 -0.39 5.35
CA ASN A 27 -6.96 -0.02 4.95
C ASN A 27 -6.20 0.79 6.01
N ALA A 28 -6.55 0.60 7.28
CA ALA A 28 -5.78 1.19 8.37
C ALA A 28 -4.35 0.64 8.34
N TYR A 29 -3.38 1.52 8.51
CA TYR A 29 -1.99 1.10 8.39
C TYR A 29 -1.45 0.57 9.72
N ASN A 30 -0.58 -0.42 9.59
CA ASN A 30 0.22 -0.96 10.69
C ASN A 30 1.66 -1.03 10.23
N GLY A 31 2.55 -1.57 11.07
CA GLY A 31 3.97 -1.67 10.73
C GLY A 31 4.23 -2.42 9.45
N ASP A 32 3.52 -3.54 9.23
CA ASP A 32 3.71 -4.35 8.02
C ASP A 32 3.32 -3.57 6.76
N MET A 33 2.23 -2.82 6.80
CA MET A 33 1.81 -2.03 5.65
C MET A 33 2.82 -0.92 5.35
N ILE A 34 3.34 -0.27 6.39
CA ILE A 34 4.36 0.77 6.21
C ILE A 34 5.59 0.21 5.52
N ILE A 35 6.06 -0.96 5.97
CA ILE A 35 7.23 -1.62 5.36
C ILE A 35 6.96 -1.95 3.90
N GLU A 36 5.79 -2.51 3.61
CA GLU A 36 5.45 -2.87 2.23
C GLU A 36 5.31 -1.65 1.33
N LEU A 37 4.76 -0.55 1.86
CA LEU A 37 4.68 0.70 1.11
C LEU A 37 6.06 1.25 0.79
N ILE A 38 6.97 1.24 1.76
CA ILE A 38 8.34 1.69 1.53
C ILE A 38 9.00 0.87 0.42
N LYS A 39 8.89 -0.45 0.49
CA LYS A 39 9.44 -1.33 -0.55
C LYS A 39 8.86 -1.03 -1.93
N SER A 40 7.54 -0.82 -1.99
CA SER A 40 6.86 -0.51 -3.24
C SER A 40 7.37 0.79 -3.84
N PHE A 41 7.43 1.84 -3.05
CA PHE A 41 7.89 3.14 -3.55
C PHE A 41 9.37 3.14 -3.91
N GLU A 42 10.20 2.42 -3.17
CA GLU A 42 11.62 2.28 -3.54
C GLU A 42 11.78 1.59 -4.89
N SER A 43 11.02 0.52 -5.10
CA SER A 43 11.02 -0.21 -6.37
C SER A 43 10.58 0.68 -7.53
N LEU A 44 9.50 1.45 -7.33
CA LEU A 44 8.99 2.35 -8.36
C LEU A 44 9.94 3.49 -8.64
N TYR A 45 10.59 4.02 -7.61
CA TYR A 45 11.57 5.09 -7.77
C TYR A 45 12.72 4.69 -8.68
N LYS A 46 13.13 3.42 -8.59
CA LYS A 46 14.24 2.89 -9.40
C LYS A 46 13.81 2.50 -10.81
N ASN A 47 12.52 2.47 -11.08
CA ASN A 47 11.99 2.04 -12.39
C ASN A 47 11.83 3.24 -13.31
N ASN A 48 12.72 3.37 -14.27
CA ASN A 48 12.73 4.52 -15.20
C ASN A 48 11.52 4.56 -16.13
N SER A 49 10.75 3.47 -16.19
CA SER A 49 9.52 3.42 -17.01
C SER A 49 8.33 4.06 -16.31
N VAL A 50 8.40 4.26 -15.01
CA VAL A 50 7.28 4.82 -14.24
C VAL A 50 7.21 6.33 -14.44
N ARG A 51 6.03 6.80 -14.84
CA ARG A 51 5.75 8.22 -15.08
C ARG A 51 4.76 8.79 -14.08
N VAL A 52 3.81 7.96 -13.62
CA VAL A 52 2.77 8.38 -12.70
C VAL A 52 2.51 7.23 -11.73
N VAL A 53 2.25 7.56 -10.48
CA VAL A 53 1.86 6.59 -9.46
C VAL A 53 0.46 6.93 -8.98
N LEU A 54 -0.44 5.97 -9.10
CA LEU A 54 -1.80 6.07 -8.56
C LEU A 54 -1.86 5.23 -7.28
N ILE A 55 -2.38 5.82 -6.23
CA ILE A 55 -2.55 5.11 -4.96
C ILE A 55 -4.05 4.88 -4.77
N LYS A 56 -4.41 3.63 -4.53
CA LYS A 56 -5.81 3.22 -4.38
C LYS A 56 -5.98 2.41 -3.10
N GLY A 57 -7.22 2.30 -2.65
CA GLY A 57 -7.56 1.41 -1.55
C GLY A 57 -8.63 0.41 -1.98
N ASN A 58 -8.42 -0.86 -1.71
CA ASN A 58 -9.43 -1.87 -1.94
C ASN A 58 -10.54 -1.74 -0.88
N GLY A 59 -11.77 -2.05 -1.28
CA GLY A 59 -12.91 -1.98 -0.39
C GLY A 59 -13.55 -0.60 -0.39
N LYS A 60 -14.31 -0.32 0.65
CA LYS A 60 -15.13 0.90 0.73
C LYS A 60 -14.31 2.15 1.09
N HIS A 61 -13.18 1.97 1.73
CA HIS A 61 -12.39 3.09 2.24
C HIS A 61 -11.02 3.10 1.61
N PHE A 62 -10.56 4.27 1.22
CA PHE A 62 -9.21 4.43 0.73
C PHE A 62 -8.20 4.11 1.84
N GLN A 63 -8.34 4.80 2.97
CA GLN A 63 -7.40 4.67 4.08
C GLN A 63 -8.07 5.25 5.34
N ALA A 64 -7.94 4.57 6.47
CA ALA A 64 -8.65 4.94 7.70
C ALA A 64 -7.72 5.40 8.83
N GLY A 65 -6.46 5.73 8.53
CA GLY A 65 -5.50 6.14 9.54
C GLY A 65 -4.77 4.96 10.14
N ALA A 66 -4.17 5.14 11.32
CA ALA A 66 -3.40 4.10 11.97
C ALA A 66 -4.32 3.05 12.58
N ASP A 67 -3.87 1.80 12.50
CA ASP A 67 -4.55 0.68 13.16
C ASP A 67 -4.41 0.85 14.67
N LEU A 68 -5.56 0.98 15.36
CA LEU A 68 -5.55 1.21 16.81
C LEU A 68 -4.95 0.06 17.59
N GLN A 69 -5.15 -1.16 17.12
CA GLN A 69 -4.56 -2.33 17.77
C GLN A 69 -3.04 -2.28 17.70
N TRP A 70 -2.51 -1.93 16.52
CA TRP A 70 -1.08 -1.77 16.33
C TRP A 70 -0.50 -0.66 17.20
N LEU A 71 -1.20 0.48 17.29
CA LEU A 71 -0.75 1.59 18.13
C LEU A 71 -0.65 1.17 19.59
N LYS A 72 -1.59 0.37 20.07
CA LYS A 72 -1.54 -0.14 21.43
C LYS A 72 -0.34 -1.06 21.64
N GLU A 73 0.02 -1.84 20.63
CA GLU A 73 1.13 -2.80 20.74
C GLU A 73 2.49 -2.10 20.77
N ILE A 74 2.64 -0.98 20.08
CA ILE A 74 3.90 -0.25 20.03
C ILE A 74 4.01 0.84 21.10
N GLY A 75 2.88 1.22 21.69
CA GLY A 75 2.80 2.29 22.71
C GLY A 75 3.04 1.81 24.14
#